data_e5b1a69a3942c720da9cc648a461e461
#
_entry.id   e5b1a69a3942c720da9cc648a461e461
#
_cell.length_a   1.000
_cell.length_b   1.000
_cell.length_c   1.000
_cell.angle_alpha   90.00
_cell.angle_beta   90.00
_cell.angle_gamma   90.00
#
_symmetry.space_group_name_H-M   'P 1'
#
loop_
_entity.id
_entity.type
_entity.pdbx_description
1 polymer ?
#
loop_
_entity_poly.entity_id
_entity_poly.type
_entity_poly.pdbx_seq_one_letter_code
_entity_poly.pdbx_strand_id
1 'polypeptide(L)'
;MRDPYLYSDVNVLVNRAGIKDAEVLRKAEADITNLAMTAIYEKNYEKFNAETLCDIHKLIFGQIYDWAGEFRTIQMVKYEDVLGGDTVRYAYPAEIKKQLAASMKEIAKLKRTGKNDRDVVFRMVRIICAIWQTHPFREGNTRSIIVFAVLLAKHLGFEVDHELFRVNAAYVRNALVWGSQGIYSKYEYLERIFFDAILHENVQDAEQKAEEKNGQYEKIGDYKVKDYVERPHEYVK
;
A
#
# COMPACT_ATOMS: atom_id res chain seq x y z
N MET A 1 5.34 21.83 15.37
CA MET A 1 5.26 20.78 16.43
C MET A 1 6.21 19.67 16.00
N ARG A 2 7.04 19.15 16.93
CA ARG A 2 8.00 18.08 16.60
C ARG A 2 7.26 16.75 16.40
N ASP A 3 7.73 15.92 15.48
CA ASP A 3 7.20 14.58 15.25
C ASP A 3 7.47 13.69 16.49
N PRO A 4 6.43 13.22 17.21
CA PRO A 4 6.59 12.43 18.43
C PRO A 4 7.14 11.02 18.19
N TYR A 5 7.16 10.58 16.92
CA TYR A 5 7.68 9.27 16.53
C TYR A 5 9.20 9.26 16.29
N LEU A 6 9.87 10.43 16.31
CA LEU A 6 11.30 10.53 16.09
C LEU A 6 12.08 10.65 17.40
N TYR A 7 13.31 10.12 17.40
CA TYR A 7 14.25 10.40 18.47
C TYR A 7 14.46 11.91 18.66
N SER A 8 14.80 12.31 19.89
CA SER A 8 14.95 13.73 20.21
C SER A 8 16.17 14.39 19.57
N ASP A 9 17.17 13.63 19.25
CA ASP A 9 18.49 14.06 18.80
C ASP A 9 18.79 13.73 17.33
N VAL A 10 18.03 12.83 16.71
CA VAL A 10 18.22 12.44 15.31
C VAL A 10 16.88 12.29 14.57
N ASN A 11 16.92 12.42 13.23
CA ASN A 11 15.75 12.26 12.38
C ASN A 11 15.52 10.76 12.02
N VAL A 12 15.38 9.93 13.04
CA VAL A 12 15.15 8.49 12.91
C VAL A 12 13.97 8.10 13.79
N LEU A 13 13.12 7.19 13.33
CA LEU A 13 11.98 6.69 14.08
C LEU A 13 12.44 5.98 15.37
N VAL A 14 11.80 6.30 16.48
CA VAL A 14 11.98 5.58 17.74
C VAL A 14 11.59 4.13 17.53
N ASN A 15 12.51 3.23 17.86
CA ASN A 15 12.36 1.80 17.62
C ASN A 15 12.86 0.98 18.82
N ARG A 16 12.37 -0.24 18.95
CA ARG A 16 12.65 -1.14 20.08
C ARG A 16 14.11 -1.55 20.21
N ALA A 17 14.85 -1.54 19.09
CA ALA A 17 16.27 -1.89 19.08
C ALA A 17 17.19 -0.72 19.47
N GLY A 18 16.65 0.50 19.68
CA GLY A 18 17.43 1.69 19.98
C GLY A 18 18.32 2.18 18.82
N ILE A 19 18.04 1.76 17.61
CA ILE A 19 18.83 2.11 16.42
C ILE A 19 18.59 3.57 16.05
N LYS A 20 19.66 4.37 15.99
CA LYS A 20 19.64 5.79 15.64
C LYS A 20 20.27 6.11 14.28
N ASP A 21 20.80 5.11 13.59
CA ASP A 21 21.25 5.21 12.21
C ASP A 21 20.11 4.81 11.26
N ALA A 22 19.77 5.69 10.33
CA ALA A 22 18.63 5.50 9.43
C ALA A 22 18.82 4.30 8.48
N GLU A 23 20.04 4.09 7.99
CA GLU A 23 20.33 3.00 7.04
C GLU A 23 20.34 1.65 7.77
N VAL A 24 20.88 1.59 8.98
CA VAL A 24 20.85 0.40 9.82
C VAL A 24 19.41 0.05 10.17
N LEU A 25 18.59 1.04 10.55
CA LEU A 25 17.16 0.81 10.83
C LEU A 25 16.42 0.32 9.59
N ARG A 26 16.65 0.90 8.42
CA ARG A 26 16.04 0.49 7.16
C ARG A 26 16.33 -0.98 6.84
N LYS A 27 17.58 -1.44 7.02
CA LYS A 27 17.96 -2.84 6.81
C LYS A 27 17.31 -3.77 7.81
N ALA A 28 17.40 -3.46 9.10
CA ALA A 28 16.78 -4.25 10.17
C ALA A 28 15.25 -4.35 9.99
N GLU A 29 14.60 -3.24 9.61
CA GLU A 29 13.17 -3.20 9.32
C GLU A 29 12.82 -4.12 8.14
N ALA A 30 13.60 -4.07 7.05
CA ALA A 30 13.36 -4.90 5.87
C ALA A 30 13.44 -6.40 6.22
N ASP A 31 14.47 -6.82 6.96
CA ASP A 31 14.67 -8.21 7.33
C ASP A 31 13.54 -8.73 8.23
N ILE A 32 13.20 -7.98 9.29
CA ILE A 32 12.15 -8.36 10.25
C ILE A 32 10.78 -8.39 9.58
N THR A 33 10.45 -7.38 8.77
CA THR A 33 9.13 -7.32 8.11
C THR A 33 8.96 -8.37 7.03
N ASN A 34 10.02 -8.75 6.31
CA ASN A 34 9.96 -9.84 5.32
C ASN A 34 9.59 -11.18 5.98
N LEU A 35 10.22 -11.51 7.11
CA LEU A 35 9.89 -12.72 7.88
C LEU A 35 8.44 -12.68 8.37
N ALA A 36 8.01 -11.55 8.91
CA ALA A 36 6.64 -11.38 9.41
C ALA A 36 5.60 -11.54 8.30
N MET A 37 5.83 -10.94 7.11
CA MET A 37 4.90 -11.02 5.99
C MET A 37 4.72 -12.45 5.47
N THR A 38 5.77 -13.25 5.42
CA THR A 38 5.67 -14.66 5.02
C THR A 38 4.70 -15.43 5.91
N ALA A 39 4.78 -15.25 7.23
CA ALA A 39 3.90 -15.93 8.17
C ALA A 39 2.44 -15.41 8.13
N ILE A 40 2.24 -14.13 7.78
CA ILE A 40 0.90 -13.52 7.75
C ILE A 40 0.07 -14.05 6.57
N TYR A 41 0.68 -14.37 5.44
CA TYR A 41 -0.05 -14.87 4.26
C TYR A 41 -0.75 -16.22 4.50
N GLU A 42 -0.36 -16.96 5.56
CA GLU A 42 -1.01 -18.19 6.00
C GLU A 42 -2.21 -17.96 6.95
N LYS A 43 -2.41 -16.70 7.39
CA LYS A 43 -3.54 -16.38 8.27
C LYS A 43 -4.85 -16.25 7.50
N ASN A 44 -5.92 -16.69 8.14
CA ASN A 44 -7.29 -16.50 7.66
C ASN A 44 -8.00 -15.47 8.53
N TYR A 45 -8.56 -14.45 7.89
CA TYR A 45 -9.42 -13.47 8.54
C TYR A 45 -10.86 -13.65 8.05
N GLU A 46 -11.80 -13.68 8.98
CA GLU A 46 -13.24 -13.74 8.66
C GLU A 46 -13.82 -12.36 8.33
N LYS A 47 -13.20 -11.30 8.83
CA LYS A 47 -13.65 -9.92 8.66
C LYS A 47 -12.51 -9.05 8.13
N PHE A 48 -12.85 -8.16 7.22
CA PHE A 48 -11.94 -7.16 6.65
C PHE A 48 -12.43 -5.77 7.04
N ASN A 49 -11.92 -5.28 8.15
CA ASN A 49 -12.25 -3.99 8.76
C ASN A 49 -10.99 -3.24 9.20
N ALA A 50 -11.16 -2.08 9.83
CA ALA A 50 -10.04 -1.28 10.30
C ALA A 50 -9.19 -2.00 11.38
N GLU A 51 -9.83 -2.83 12.20
CA GLU A 51 -9.13 -3.62 13.24
C GLU A 51 -8.25 -4.68 12.60
N THR A 52 -8.73 -5.37 11.55
CA THR A 52 -7.91 -6.32 10.77
C THR A 52 -6.69 -5.63 10.15
N LEU A 53 -6.85 -4.42 9.60
CA LEU A 53 -5.74 -3.65 9.05
C LEU A 53 -4.72 -3.27 10.14
N CYS A 54 -5.19 -2.88 11.34
CA CYS A 54 -4.34 -2.60 12.49
C CYS A 54 -3.62 -3.85 12.98
N ASP A 55 -4.29 -5.02 13.02
CA ASP A 55 -3.68 -6.29 13.42
C ASP A 55 -2.57 -6.68 12.44
N ILE A 56 -2.82 -6.61 11.13
CA ILE A 56 -1.80 -6.86 10.10
C ILE A 56 -0.60 -5.94 10.29
N HIS A 57 -0.83 -4.64 10.47
CA HIS A 57 0.26 -3.69 10.71
C HIS A 57 1.05 -4.04 11.97
N LYS A 58 0.38 -4.40 13.06
CA LYS A 58 1.00 -4.81 14.32
C LYS A 58 1.83 -6.08 14.16
N LEU A 59 1.35 -7.06 13.41
CA LEU A 59 2.07 -8.31 13.14
C LEU A 59 3.34 -8.06 12.31
N ILE A 60 3.29 -7.14 11.35
CA ILE A 60 4.46 -6.81 10.51
C ILE A 60 5.50 -5.99 11.29
N PHE A 61 5.07 -4.99 12.06
CA PHE A 61 5.95 -3.96 12.61
C PHE A 61 6.13 -4.02 14.12
N GLY A 62 5.38 -4.84 14.85
CA GLY A 62 5.36 -4.86 16.32
C GLY A 62 6.66 -5.29 16.98
N GLN A 63 7.57 -5.94 16.24
CA GLN A 63 8.91 -6.23 16.74
C GLN A 63 9.85 -5.02 16.63
N ILE A 64 9.48 -4.00 15.85
CA ILE A 64 10.31 -2.83 15.58
C ILE A 64 9.78 -1.60 16.29
N TYR A 65 8.46 -1.38 16.26
CA TYR A 65 7.82 -0.16 16.74
C TYR A 65 6.75 -0.44 17.80
N ASP A 66 6.79 0.29 18.91
CA ASP A 66 5.79 0.18 19.98
C ASP A 66 4.40 0.65 19.55
N TRP A 67 4.34 1.60 18.63
CA TRP A 67 3.10 2.15 18.06
C TRP A 67 2.54 1.30 16.88
N ALA A 68 3.11 0.13 16.60
CA ALA A 68 2.61 -0.74 15.54
C ALA A 68 1.15 -1.16 15.78
N GLY A 69 0.31 -0.98 14.76
CA GLY A 69 -1.13 -1.21 14.84
C GLY A 69 -1.94 0.01 15.29
N GLU A 70 -1.29 1.13 15.63
CA GLU A 70 -1.96 2.36 16.03
C GLU A 70 -2.00 3.38 14.88
N PHE A 71 -3.11 4.11 14.77
CA PHE A 71 -3.21 5.18 13.79
C PHE A 71 -2.30 6.34 14.19
N ARG A 72 -1.66 6.95 13.18
CA ARG A 72 -0.82 8.14 13.41
C ARG A 72 -1.62 9.29 13.98
N THR A 73 -0.95 10.07 14.82
CA THR A 73 -1.51 11.24 15.51
C THR A 73 -1.09 12.56 14.89
N ILE A 74 -0.20 12.55 13.89
CA ILE A 74 0.33 13.74 13.22
C ILE A 74 -0.06 13.77 11.75
N GLN A 75 -0.13 14.98 11.19
CA GLN A 75 -0.23 15.16 9.75
C GLN A 75 1.11 14.83 9.10
N MET A 76 1.05 14.22 7.92
CA MET A 76 2.22 13.81 7.15
C MET A 76 2.14 14.35 5.73
N VAL A 77 3.31 14.69 5.21
CA VAL A 77 3.55 15.01 3.81
C VAL A 77 4.73 14.16 3.34
N LYS A 78 4.58 13.47 2.23
CA LYS A 78 5.68 12.76 1.56
C LYS A 78 5.77 13.28 0.14
N TYR A 79 6.96 13.71 -0.24
CA TYR A 79 7.26 14.04 -1.64
C TYR A 79 7.44 12.75 -2.42
N GLU A 80 6.85 12.70 -3.61
CA GLU A 80 6.81 11.51 -4.44
C GLU A 80 7.55 11.76 -5.74
N ASP A 81 8.68 11.07 -5.96
CA ASP A 81 9.52 11.24 -7.14
C ASP A 81 8.73 10.98 -8.43
N VAL A 82 7.84 9.99 -8.41
CA VAL A 82 6.97 9.64 -9.54
C VAL A 82 6.00 10.77 -9.92
N LEU A 83 5.76 11.72 -9.02
CA LEU A 83 4.99 12.95 -9.25
C LEU A 83 5.88 14.17 -9.48
N GLY A 84 7.21 13.97 -9.72
CA GLY A 84 8.15 15.06 -9.90
C GLY A 84 8.36 15.91 -8.64
N GLY A 85 8.23 15.29 -7.46
CA GLY A 85 8.38 15.94 -6.16
C GLY A 85 7.10 16.55 -5.60
N ASP A 86 5.95 16.36 -6.26
CA ASP A 86 4.64 16.69 -5.69
C ASP A 86 4.20 15.62 -4.67
N THR A 87 3.12 15.87 -3.93
CA THR A 87 2.69 15.05 -2.80
C THR A 87 1.30 14.46 -3.03
N VAL A 88 1.03 13.31 -2.39
CA VAL A 88 -0.35 12.82 -2.21
C VAL A 88 -0.97 13.53 -1.01
N ARG A 89 -2.22 13.96 -1.15
CA ARG A 89 -2.99 14.51 -0.04
C ARG A 89 -3.46 13.37 0.87
N TYR A 90 -2.77 13.14 1.97
CA TYR A 90 -3.17 12.18 2.99
C TYR A 90 -4.26 12.74 3.90
N ALA A 91 -5.06 11.84 4.51
CA ALA A 91 -6.10 12.24 5.47
C ALA A 91 -5.51 12.99 6.68
N TYR A 92 -6.28 13.92 7.23
CA TYR A 92 -5.96 14.45 8.56
C TYR A 92 -6.14 13.34 9.63
N PRO A 93 -5.32 13.33 10.71
CA PRO A 93 -5.43 12.31 11.76
C PRO A 93 -6.86 12.10 12.30
N ALA A 94 -7.59 13.18 12.50
CA ALA A 94 -8.98 13.16 12.97
C ALA A 94 -9.95 12.49 11.98
N GLU A 95 -9.62 12.41 10.70
CA GLU A 95 -10.46 11.85 9.65
C GLU A 95 -10.14 10.38 9.32
N ILE A 96 -9.00 9.85 9.78
CA ILE A 96 -8.53 8.50 9.44
C ILE A 96 -9.64 7.46 9.70
N LYS A 97 -10.21 7.46 10.90
CA LYS A 97 -11.26 6.49 11.27
C LYS A 97 -12.48 6.58 10.36
N LYS A 98 -12.91 7.80 10.01
CA LYS A 98 -14.07 8.04 9.14
C LYS A 98 -13.82 7.56 7.72
N GLN A 99 -12.65 7.88 7.15
CA GLN A 99 -12.30 7.48 5.78
C GLN A 99 -12.11 5.97 5.67
N LEU A 100 -11.44 5.33 6.65
CA LEU A 100 -11.34 3.87 6.70
C LEU A 100 -12.71 3.21 6.82
N ALA A 101 -13.60 3.71 7.68
CA ALA A 101 -14.95 3.16 7.81
C ALA A 101 -15.74 3.22 6.50
N ALA A 102 -15.56 4.26 5.69
CA ALA A 102 -16.16 4.35 4.36
C ALA A 102 -15.60 3.26 3.41
N SER A 103 -14.28 3.08 3.37
CA SER A 103 -13.63 2.05 2.56
C SER A 103 -14.05 0.63 3.01
N MET A 104 -14.15 0.37 4.31
CA MET A 104 -14.56 -0.94 4.83
C MET A 104 -16.03 -1.27 4.50
N LYS A 105 -16.92 -0.26 4.42
CA LYS A 105 -18.29 -0.44 3.92
C LYS A 105 -18.31 -0.89 2.45
N GLU A 106 -17.41 -0.38 1.62
CA GLU A 106 -17.31 -0.81 0.22
C GLU A 106 -16.72 -2.23 0.11
N ILE A 107 -15.76 -2.59 0.96
CA ILE A 107 -15.24 -3.98 1.05
C ILE A 107 -16.38 -4.95 1.37
N ALA A 108 -17.24 -4.63 2.33
CA ALA A 108 -18.36 -5.50 2.73
C ALA A 108 -19.39 -5.75 1.59
N LYS A 109 -19.37 -4.92 0.54
CA LYS A 109 -20.22 -5.10 -0.65
C LYS A 109 -19.57 -5.95 -1.75
N LEU A 110 -18.28 -6.29 -1.61
CA LEU A 110 -17.61 -7.13 -2.59
C LEU A 110 -18.15 -8.56 -2.48
N LYS A 111 -18.61 -9.09 -3.62
CA LYS A 111 -19.09 -10.47 -3.72
C LYS A 111 -18.59 -11.06 -5.03
N ARG A 112 -17.86 -12.14 -4.94
CA ARG A 112 -17.40 -12.92 -6.08
C ARG A 112 -18.45 -13.96 -6.44
N THR A 113 -18.73 -14.09 -7.74
CA THR A 113 -19.66 -15.08 -8.29
C THR A 113 -19.01 -15.97 -9.35
N GLY A 114 -17.72 -15.81 -9.63
CA GLY A 114 -16.97 -16.46 -10.71
C GLY A 114 -17.22 -15.87 -12.11
N LYS A 115 -18.32 -15.14 -12.28
CA LYS A 115 -18.65 -14.47 -13.56
C LYS A 115 -18.30 -12.98 -13.57
N ASN A 116 -17.96 -12.41 -12.41
CA ASN A 116 -17.67 -10.99 -12.20
C ASN A 116 -16.29 -10.75 -11.62
N ASP A 117 -15.38 -11.69 -11.78
CA ASP A 117 -14.06 -11.68 -11.14
C ASP A 117 -13.30 -10.39 -11.47
N ARG A 118 -13.27 -9.99 -12.74
CA ARG A 118 -12.62 -8.74 -13.18
C ARG A 118 -13.21 -7.49 -12.54
N ASP A 119 -14.55 -7.39 -12.44
CA ASP A 119 -15.22 -6.28 -11.76
C ASP A 119 -14.89 -6.22 -10.28
N VAL A 120 -14.85 -7.38 -9.61
CA VAL A 120 -14.49 -7.45 -8.19
C VAL A 120 -13.06 -6.95 -7.96
N VAL A 121 -12.09 -7.38 -8.77
CA VAL A 121 -10.69 -6.93 -8.67
C VAL A 121 -10.59 -5.43 -8.97
N PHE A 122 -11.27 -4.94 -10.00
CA PHE A 122 -11.34 -3.53 -10.36
C PHE A 122 -11.85 -2.65 -9.22
N ARG A 123 -12.95 -3.07 -8.57
CA ARG A 123 -13.49 -2.36 -7.40
C ARG A 123 -12.56 -2.43 -6.20
N MET A 124 -11.94 -3.60 -5.98
CA MET A 124 -10.97 -3.80 -4.91
C MET A 124 -9.78 -2.85 -5.05
N VAL A 125 -9.21 -2.69 -6.24
CA VAL A 125 -8.11 -1.74 -6.51
C VAL A 125 -8.46 -0.32 -6.07
N ARG A 126 -9.66 0.17 -6.42
CA ARG A 126 -10.11 1.52 -6.02
C ARG A 126 -10.23 1.67 -4.51
N ILE A 127 -10.76 0.66 -3.84
CA ILE A 127 -10.87 0.66 -2.38
C ILE A 127 -9.46 0.65 -1.74
N ILE A 128 -8.54 -0.14 -2.26
CA ILE A 128 -7.16 -0.21 -1.78
C ILE A 128 -6.44 1.13 -1.97
N CYS A 129 -6.61 1.81 -3.11
CA CYS A 129 -6.09 3.17 -3.29
C CYS A 129 -6.65 4.16 -2.25
N ALA A 130 -7.95 4.11 -1.98
CA ALA A 130 -8.59 4.98 -0.98
C ALA A 130 -8.06 4.72 0.45
N ILE A 131 -7.87 3.45 0.83
CA ILE A 131 -7.25 3.06 2.10
C ILE A 131 -5.81 3.58 2.15
N TRP A 132 -5.04 3.41 1.08
CA TRP A 132 -3.66 3.87 1.02
C TRP A 132 -3.56 5.40 1.07
N GLN A 133 -4.44 6.13 0.40
CA GLN A 133 -4.53 7.60 0.47
C GLN A 133 -4.89 8.09 1.88
N THR A 134 -5.69 7.34 2.62
CA THR A 134 -5.95 7.63 4.04
C THR A 134 -4.65 7.64 4.85
N HIS A 135 -3.68 6.81 4.49
CA HIS A 135 -2.35 6.71 5.07
C HIS A 135 -2.39 6.61 6.60
N PRO A 136 -3.03 5.55 7.15
CA PRO A 136 -3.41 5.52 8.55
C PRO A 136 -2.25 5.43 9.54
N PHE A 137 -1.11 4.88 9.14
CA PHE A 137 0.03 4.62 10.01
C PHE A 137 1.17 5.62 9.79
N ARG A 138 2.05 5.77 10.79
CA ARG A 138 3.23 6.63 10.67
C ARG A 138 4.23 6.11 9.64
N GLU A 139 4.42 4.80 9.56
CA GLU A 139 5.24 4.10 8.57
C GLU A 139 4.57 2.77 8.18
N GLY A 140 5.02 2.09 7.12
CA GLY A 140 4.58 0.74 6.74
C GLY A 140 3.23 0.64 6.03
N ASN A 141 2.62 1.77 5.62
CA ASN A 141 1.30 1.77 4.99
C ASN A 141 1.24 0.88 3.74
N THR A 142 2.20 0.98 2.82
CA THR A 142 2.20 0.17 1.58
C THR A 142 2.23 -1.31 1.89
N ARG A 143 3.16 -1.76 2.73
CA ARG A 143 3.31 -3.18 3.09
C ARG A 143 2.04 -3.74 3.73
N SER A 144 1.52 -3.05 4.76
CA SER A 144 0.32 -3.51 5.47
C SER A 144 -0.93 -3.54 4.58
N ILE A 145 -1.09 -2.54 3.71
CA ILE A 145 -2.27 -2.44 2.86
C ILE A 145 -2.22 -3.46 1.72
N ILE A 146 -1.05 -3.76 1.17
CA ILE A 146 -0.92 -4.82 0.16
C ILE A 146 -1.14 -6.21 0.79
N VAL A 147 -0.59 -6.48 1.99
CA VAL A 147 -0.90 -7.72 2.72
C VAL A 147 -2.39 -7.84 2.99
N PHE A 148 -3.04 -6.77 3.44
CA PHE A 148 -4.50 -6.72 3.63
C PHE A 148 -5.24 -7.02 2.31
N ALA A 149 -4.81 -6.46 1.18
CA ALA A 149 -5.42 -6.69 -0.12
C ALA A 149 -5.28 -8.15 -0.58
N VAL A 150 -4.11 -8.75 -0.41
CA VAL A 150 -3.86 -10.17 -0.73
C VAL A 150 -4.76 -11.08 0.10
N LEU A 151 -4.84 -10.85 1.41
CA LEU A 151 -5.69 -11.64 2.31
C LEU A 151 -7.18 -11.45 2.01
N LEU A 152 -7.61 -10.23 1.64
CA LEU A 152 -8.97 -9.94 1.18
C LEU A 152 -9.29 -10.71 -0.11
N ALA A 153 -8.39 -10.74 -1.08
CA ALA A 153 -8.58 -11.49 -2.32
C ALA A 153 -8.69 -12.99 -2.04
N LYS A 154 -7.82 -13.55 -1.18
CA LYS A 154 -7.92 -14.94 -0.72
C LYS A 154 -9.26 -15.23 -0.03
N HIS A 155 -9.73 -14.34 0.84
CA HIS A 155 -11.04 -14.44 1.50
C HIS A 155 -12.22 -14.45 0.50
N LEU A 156 -12.10 -13.69 -0.59
CA LEU A 156 -13.06 -13.70 -1.68
C LEU A 156 -12.96 -14.95 -2.57
N GLY A 157 -12.04 -15.87 -2.28
CA GLY A 157 -11.85 -17.14 -2.98
C GLY A 157 -10.98 -17.03 -4.24
N PHE A 158 -10.15 -16.00 -4.35
CA PHE A 158 -9.14 -15.93 -5.40
C PHE A 158 -7.86 -16.65 -4.99
N GLU A 159 -7.20 -17.28 -5.96
CA GLU A 159 -5.78 -17.62 -5.85
C GLU A 159 -4.97 -16.34 -6.12
N VAL A 160 -3.90 -16.12 -5.35
CA VAL A 160 -3.12 -14.87 -5.44
C VAL A 160 -1.64 -15.18 -5.47
N ASP A 161 -0.99 -14.79 -6.55
CA ASP A 161 0.48 -14.70 -6.61
C ASP A 161 0.96 -13.46 -5.86
N HIS A 162 1.09 -13.59 -4.54
CA HIS A 162 1.53 -12.49 -3.69
C HIS A 162 3.01 -12.13 -3.88
N GLU A 163 3.81 -13.05 -4.43
CA GLU A 163 5.22 -12.81 -4.73
C GLU A 163 5.39 -11.72 -5.79
N LEU A 164 4.44 -11.61 -6.73
CA LEU A 164 4.46 -10.58 -7.77
C LEU A 164 4.44 -9.16 -7.15
N PHE A 165 3.71 -8.95 -6.06
CA PHE A 165 3.72 -7.67 -5.34
C PHE A 165 5.04 -7.40 -4.62
N ARG A 166 5.68 -8.45 -4.09
CA ARG A 166 6.95 -8.34 -3.37
C ARG A 166 8.09 -7.96 -4.29
N VAL A 167 8.23 -8.67 -5.41
CA VAL A 167 9.33 -8.43 -6.38
C VAL A 167 9.16 -7.10 -7.12
N ASN A 168 7.93 -6.58 -7.23
CA ASN A 168 7.61 -5.32 -7.88
C ASN A 168 7.20 -4.22 -6.87
N ALA A 169 7.77 -4.22 -5.66
CA ALA A 169 7.34 -3.32 -4.57
C ALA A 169 7.44 -1.82 -4.94
N ALA A 170 8.46 -1.43 -5.70
CA ALA A 170 8.60 -0.05 -6.18
C ALA A 170 7.49 0.34 -7.17
N TYR A 171 7.18 -0.54 -8.12
CA TYR A 171 6.05 -0.35 -9.04
C TYR A 171 4.73 -0.21 -8.29
N VAL A 172 4.45 -1.14 -7.35
CA VAL A 172 3.22 -1.14 -6.54
C VAL A 172 3.08 0.18 -5.77
N ARG A 173 4.17 0.66 -5.16
CA ARG A 173 4.15 1.94 -4.45
C ARG A 173 3.81 3.10 -5.38
N ASN A 174 4.47 3.18 -6.55
CA ASN A 174 4.22 4.22 -7.54
C ASN A 174 2.79 4.15 -8.11
N ALA A 175 2.28 2.94 -8.35
CA ALA A 175 0.91 2.73 -8.81
C ALA A 175 -0.13 3.19 -7.77
N LEU A 176 0.13 2.98 -6.47
CA LEU A 176 -0.70 3.49 -5.38
C LEU A 176 -0.66 5.03 -5.32
N VAL A 177 0.50 5.64 -5.53
CA VAL A 177 0.63 7.11 -5.64
C VAL A 177 -0.24 7.63 -6.76
N TRP A 178 -0.13 7.06 -7.97
CA TRP A 178 -0.96 7.45 -9.12
C TRP A 178 -2.46 7.20 -8.90
N GLY A 179 -2.83 6.09 -8.27
CA GLY A 179 -4.22 5.75 -7.91
C GLY A 179 -4.82 6.63 -6.83
N SER A 180 -4.04 7.50 -6.20
CA SER A 180 -4.44 8.33 -5.06
C SER A 180 -4.40 9.84 -5.36
N GLN A 181 -4.69 10.23 -6.61
CA GLN A 181 -4.64 11.62 -7.09
C GLN A 181 -6.03 12.28 -7.23
N GLY A 182 -7.04 11.76 -6.52
CA GLY A 182 -8.40 12.28 -6.59
C GLY A 182 -8.98 12.14 -8.01
N ILE A 183 -9.42 13.25 -8.61
CA ILE A 183 -9.98 13.24 -9.97
C ILE A 183 -8.95 12.92 -11.07
N TYR A 184 -7.67 13.02 -10.76
CA TYR A 184 -6.55 12.68 -11.66
C TYR A 184 -5.99 11.28 -11.42
N SER A 185 -6.65 10.46 -10.60
CA SER A 185 -6.18 9.11 -10.29
C SER A 185 -6.09 8.25 -11.53
N LYS A 186 -4.96 7.56 -11.67
CA LYS A 186 -4.67 6.57 -12.71
C LYS A 186 -4.62 5.20 -12.05
N TYR A 187 -5.73 4.49 -12.11
CA TYR A 187 -5.86 3.17 -11.47
C TYR A 187 -5.26 2.04 -12.31
N GLU A 188 -5.12 2.25 -13.63
CA GLU A 188 -4.67 1.26 -14.60
C GLU A 188 -3.32 0.63 -14.25
N TYR A 189 -2.43 1.37 -13.61
CA TYR A 189 -1.14 0.82 -13.16
C TYR A 189 -1.32 -0.22 -12.05
N LEU A 190 -2.15 0.08 -11.04
CA LEU A 190 -2.40 -0.87 -9.97
C LEU A 190 -3.31 -2.01 -10.43
N GLU A 191 -4.27 -1.73 -11.31
CA GLU A 191 -5.14 -2.74 -11.93
C GLU A 191 -4.32 -3.80 -12.66
N ARG A 192 -3.31 -3.39 -13.44
CA ARG A 192 -2.44 -4.31 -14.18
C ARG A 192 -1.84 -5.38 -13.27
N ILE A 193 -1.10 -4.97 -12.23
CA ILE A 193 -0.44 -5.94 -11.36
C ILE A 193 -1.44 -6.77 -10.54
N PHE A 194 -2.60 -6.21 -10.18
CA PHE A 194 -3.66 -6.96 -9.50
C PHE A 194 -4.32 -7.99 -10.42
N PHE A 195 -4.55 -7.67 -11.68
CA PHE A 195 -5.07 -8.63 -12.66
C PHE A 195 -4.07 -9.75 -12.92
N ASP A 196 -2.80 -9.43 -13.05
CA ASP A 196 -1.75 -10.43 -13.22
C ASP A 196 -1.63 -11.34 -12.00
N ALA A 197 -1.66 -10.80 -10.78
CA ALA A 197 -1.50 -11.54 -9.54
C ALA A 197 -2.73 -12.38 -9.15
N ILE A 198 -3.94 -11.98 -9.55
CA ILE A 198 -5.21 -12.57 -9.08
C ILE A 198 -5.92 -13.35 -10.19
N LEU A 199 -5.92 -12.85 -11.43
CA LEU A 199 -6.62 -13.46 -12.54
C LEU A 199 -5.70 -14.25 -13.47
N HIS A 200 -4.38 -14.15 -13.25
CA HIS A 200 -3.36 -14.83 -14.05
C HIS A 200 -3.49 -14.54 -15.56
N GLU A 201 -3.91 -13.31 -15.90
CA GLU A 201 -4.27 -12.95 -17.29
C GLU A 201 -3.11 -13.07 -18.28
N ASN A 202 -1.86 -13.15 -17.79
CA ASN A 202 -0.66 -13.29 -18.63
C ASN A 202 0.03 -14.66 -18.51
N VAL A 203 -0.55 -15.64 -17.82
CA VAL A 203 0.11 -16.95 -17.59
C VAL A 203 0.18 -17.82 -18.84
N GLN A 204 -0.70 -17.63 -19.84
CA GLN A 204 -0.68 -18.42 -21.08
C GLN A 204 0.53 -18.11 -22.00
N ASP A 205 1.19 -16.97 -21.79
CA ASP A 205 2.43 -16.58 -22.50
C ASP A 205 3.70 -16.78 -21.64
N ALA A 206 3.60 -17.38 -20.46
CA ALA A 206 4.56 -17.24 -19.38
C ALA A 206 5.81 -18.09 -19.47
N GLU A 207 5.85 -19.15 -20.25
CA GLU A 207 7.04 -20.00 -20.39
C GLU A 207 8.14 -19.34 -21.24
N GLN A 208 7.80 -18.37 -22.08
CA GLN A 208 8.79 -17.66 -22.92
C GLN A 208 9.13 -16.23 -22.44
N LYS A 209 8.44 -15.66 -21.43
CA LYS A 209 8.53 -14.24 -21.06
C LYS A 209 8.81 -13.95 -19.58
N ALA A 210 9.35 -14.86 -18.80
CA ALA A 210 9.66 -14.64 -17.38
C ALA A 210 10.64 -13.46 -17.17
N GLU A 211 11.58 -13.24 -18.11
CA GLU A 211 12.50 -12.10 -18.08
C GLU A 211 11.86 -10.78 -18.52
N GLU A 212 10.87 -10.82 -19.43
CA GLU A 212 10.16 -9.63 -19.90
C GLU A 212 9.10 -9.10 -18.91
N LYS A 213 8.53 -9.98 -18.04
CA LYS A 213 7.53 -9.59 -17.03
C LYS A 213 8.07 -8.63 -15.97
N ASN A 214 9.32 -8.82 -15.55
CA ASN A 214 9.94 -7.88 -14.60
C ASN A 214 10.15 -6.50 -15.24
N GLY A 215 10.54 -6.43 -16.52
CA GLY A 215 10.76 -5.17 -17.24
C GLY A 215 9.48 -4.36 -17.51
N GLN A 216 8.30 -4.98 -17.57
CA GLN A 216 7.06 -4.22 -17.86
C GLN A 216 6.61 -3.31 -16.71
N TYR A 217 7.07 -3.56 -15.48
CA TYR A 217 6.77 -2.75 -14.30
C TYR A 217 7.85 -1.69 -13.99
N GLU A 218 8.97 -1.69 -14.69
CA GLU A 218 10.05 -0.69 -14.51
C GLU A 218 9.65 0.68 -15.08
N LYS A 219 8.76 0.71 -16.06
CA LYS A 219 8.44 1.91 -16.85
C LYS A 219 7.65 3.01 -16.14
N ILE A 220 7.11 2.78 -14.95
CA ILE A 220 6.45 3.88 -14.20
C ILE A 220 7.47 4.92 -13.72
N GLY A 221 8.72 4.52 -13.44
CA GLY A 221 9.79 5.45 -13.07
C GLY A 221 10.16 6.45 -14.17
N ASP A 222 9.89 6.10 -15.44
CA ASP A 222 10.21 6.93 -16.60
C ASP A 222 9.13 7.97 -16.94
N TYR A 223 8.01 7.99 -16.20
CA TYR A 223 6.95 8.97 -16.39
C TYR A 223 7.45 10.36 -15.98
N LYS A 224 7.86 11.15 -16.97
CA LYS A 224 8.27 12.54 -16.77
C LYS A 224 7.01 13.40 -16.63
N VAL A 225 7.06 14.35 -15.71
CA VAL A 225 6.05 15.37 -15.39
C VAL A 225 5.51 16.12 -16.62
N LYS A 226 6.21 16.07 -17.76
CA LYS A 226 5.79 16.68 -19.05
C LYS A 226 4.40 16.24 -19.53
N ASP A 227 3.94 15.07 -19.12
CA ASP A 227 2.67 14.50 -19.53
C ASP A 227 1.53 14.82 -18.55
N TYR A 228 1.80 15.68 -17.57
CA TYR A 228 0.85 16.12 -16.56
C TYR A 228 0.16 17.41 -17.03
N VAL A 229 -1.14 17.34 -17.26
CA VAL A 229 -1.99 18.54 -17.31
C VAL A 229 -1.97 19.18 -15.93
N GLU A 230 -1.67 20.48 -15.87
CA GLU A 230 -1.50 21.27 -14.65
C GLU A 230 -2.55 20.92 -13.59
N ARG A 231 -2.07 20.58 -12.37
CA ARG A 231 -2.97 20.48 -11.22
C ARG A 231 -3.39 21.88 -10.81
N PRO A 232 -4.67 22.09 -10.50
CA PRO A 232 -5.05 23.28 -9.75
C PRO A 232 -4.39 23.19 -8.37
N HIS A 233 -3.42 24.04 -8.10
CA HIS A 233 -2.84 24.17 -6.77
C HIS A 233 -3.85 24.89 -5.88
N GLU A 234 -4.73 24.15 -5.24
CA GLU A 234 -5.46 24.68 -4.10
C GLU A 234 -4.53 24.60 -2.87
N TYR A 235 -3.71 25.61 -2.70
CA TYR A 235 -3.11 25.89 -1.40
C TYR A 235 -4.21 26.36 -0.45
N VAL A 236 -4.68 25.47 0.42
CA VAL A 236 -5.40 25.89 1.61
C VAL A 236 -4.35 26.49 2.55
N LYS A 237 -4.39 27.83 2.69
CA LYS A 237 -3.65 28.59 3.70
C LYS A 237 -4.07 28.19 5.10
#